data_d659245ddeaf8137df36654af630d902
#
_entry.id   d659245ddeaf8137df36654af630d902
#
_cell.length_a   1.000
_cell.length_b   1.000
_cell.length_c   1.000
_cell.angle_alpha   90.00
_cell.angle_beta   90.00
_cell.angle_gamma   90.00
#
_symmetry.space_group_name_H-M   'P 1'
#
loop_
_entity.id
_entity.type
_entity.pdbx_description
1 polymer ?
#
loop_
_entity_poly.entity_id
_entity_poly.type
_entity_poly.pdbx_seq_one_letter_code
_entity_poly.pdbx_strand_id
1 'polypeptide(L)'
;MDVTGILCKKLRDQSGISKRNGNPWRVAEFLLEIQGQYPRNINFSVSDGQSQRIARFEQLIGKTVTVSFDIDAHERDGRWYNEIGACGIMEYAPQAR
;
A
#
# COMPACT_ATOMS: atom_id res chain seq x y z
N MET A 1 3.32 -11.38 3.52
CA MET A 1 2.63 -11.19 4.82
C MET A 1 1.31 -10.50 4.57
N ASP A 2 0.24 -11.09 5.03
CA ASP A 2 -1.11 -10.57 4.81
C ASP A 2 -1.64 -9.93 6.09
N VAL A 3 -2.21 -8.74 5.95
CA VAL A 3 -2.76 -8.01 7.10
C VAL A 3 -4.16 -7.53 6.74
N THR A 4 -5.10 -7.73 7.65
CA THR A 4 -6.48 -7.29 7.48
C THR A 4 -6.74 -6.06 8.35
N GLY A 5 -7.37 -5.05 7.75
CA GLY A 5 -7.70 -3.82 8.45
C GLY A 5 -8.59 -2.94 7.59
N ILE A 6 -8.78 -1.71 8.03
CA ILE A 6 -9.55 -0.72 7.29
C ILE A 6 -8.61 0.15 6.49
N LEU A 7 -8.84 0.24 5.19
CA LEU A 7 -8.05 1.14 4.34
C LEU A 7 -8.58 2.56 4.53
N CYS A 8 -7.83 3.37 5.28
CA CYS A 8 -8.34 4.65 5.76
C CYS A 8 -8.31 5.74 4.71
N LYS A 9 -7.16 5.94 4.08
CA LYS A 9 -7.00 7.05 3.15
C LYS A 9 -5.71 6.90 2.35
N LYS A 10 -5.63 7.66 1.26
CA LYS A 10 -4.42 7.83 0.48
C LYS A 10 -3.63 9.00 1.07
N LEU A 11 -2.36 8.77 1.38
CA LEU A 11 -1.52 9.79 2.00
C LEU A 11 -0.73 10.59 0.98
N ARG A 12 -0.26 9.94 -0.08
CA ARG A 12 0.60 10.57 -1.07
C ARG A 12 0.40 9.90 -2.42
N ASP A 13 0.56 10.68 -3.48
CA ASP A 13 0.44 10.18 -4.84
C ASP A 13 1.46 10.93 -5.68
N GLN A 14 2.46 10.21 -6.19
CA GLN A 14 3.52 10.77 -7.00
C GLN A 14 3.61 10.04 -8.31
N SER A 15 3.85 10.78 -9.39
CA SER A 15 4.00 10.18 -10.70
C SER A 15 5.03 10.96 -11.50
N GLY A 16 5.55 10.32 -12.55
CA GLY A 16 6.52 10.96 -13.41
C GLY A 16 6.90 10.04 -14.55
N ILE A 17 7.92 10.43 -15.29
CA ILE A 17 8.46 9.64 -16.37
C ILE A 17 9.92 9.34 -16.04
N SER A 18 10.29 8.06 -16.13
CA SER A 18 11.64 7.63 -15.83
C SER A 18 12.62 8.24 -16.83
N LYS A 19 13.67 8.86 -16.32
CA LYS A 19 14.73 9.41 -17.17
C LYS A 19 15.57 8.31 -17.81
N ARG A 20 15.52 7.11 -17.24
CA ARG A 20 16.33 5.98 -17.70
C ARG A 20 15.75 5.35 -18.97
N ASN A 21 14.44 5.13 -18.98
CA ASN A 21 13.80 4.40 -20.07
C ASN A 21 12.57 5.10 -20.67
N GLY A 22 12.21 6.29 -20.16
CA GLY A 22 11.08 7.04 -20.68
C GLY A 22 9.72 6.47 -20.30
N ASN A 23 9.67 5.45 -19.45
CA ASN A 23 8.40 4.85 -19.06
C ASN A 23 7.75 5.64 -17.91
N PRO A 24 6.42 5.71 -17.91
CA PRO A 24 5.72 6.36 -16.80
C PRO A 24 5.82 5.51 -15.55
N TRP A 25 5.84 6.19 -14.40
CA TRP A 25 5.78 5.51 -13.11
C TRP A 25 4.81 6.26 -12.20
N ARG A 26 4.24 5.53 -11.26
CA ARG A 26 3.37 6.12 -10.25
C ARG A 26 3.52 5.35 -8.95
N VAL A 27 3.61 6.10 -7.84
CA VAL A 27 3.68 5.51 -6.51
C VAL A 27 2.69 6.24 -5.62
N ALA A 28 1.83 5.51 -4.96
CA ALA A 28 0.89 6.07 -4.01
C ALA A 28 1.13 5.45 -2.63
N GLU A 29 0.92 6.23 -1.58
CA GLU A 29 1.01 5.75 -0.20
C GLU A 29 -0.38 5.76 0.41
N PHE A 30 -0.67 4.70 1.15
CA PHE A 30 -1.97 4.51 1.80
C PHE A 30 -1.78 4.19 3.27
N LEU A 31 -2.82 4.47 4.05
CA LEU A 31 -2.85 4.16 5.47
C LEU A 31 -3.84 3.04 5.73
N LEU A 32 -3.36 1.96 6.34
CA LEU A 32 -4.19 0.84 6.78
C LEU A 32 -4.25 0.85 8.30
N GLU A 33 -5.47 0.80 8.85
CA GLU A 33 -5.65 0.73 10.29
C GLU A 33 -6.02 -0.69 10.68
N ILE A 34 -5.19 -1.28 11.54
CA ILE A 34 -5.46 -2.60 12.09
C ILE A 34 -6.33 -2.43 13.33
N GLN A 35 -7.52 -3.03 13.30
CA GLN A 35 -8.46 -2.95 14.41
C GLN A 35 -8.04 -3.88 15.54
N GLY A 36 -8.38 -3.51 16.76
CA GLY A 36 -8.10 -4.34 17.92
C GLY A 36 -8.11 -3.50 19.20
N GLN A 37 -7.73 -4.14 20.30
CA GLN A 37 -7.64 -3.47 21.58
C GLN A 37 -6.64 -2.31 21.52
N TYR A 38 -5.55 -2.49 20.78
CA TYR A 38 -4.56 -1.45 20.53
C TYR A 38 -4.46 -1.22 19.02
N PRO A 39 -5.26 -0.31 18.46
CA PRO A 39 -5.24 -0.06 17.02
C PRO A 39 -3.86 0.38 16.55
N ARG A 40 -3.46 -0.09 15.38
CA ARG A 40 -2.17 0.23 14.78
C ARG A 40 -2.36 0.67 13.35
N ASN A 41 -1.48 1.54 12.90
CA ASN A 41 -1.51 2.04 11.53
C ASN A 41 -0.29 1.55 10.77
N ILE A 42 -0.50 1.19 9.52
CA ILE A 42 0.59 0.85 8.61
C ILE A 42 0.55 1.82 7.44
N ASN A 43 1.67 2.50 7.21
CA ASN A 43 1.85 3.32 6.02
C ASN A 43 2.60 2.47 5.00
N PHE A 44 1.99 2.25 3.85
CA PHE A 44 2.60 1.42 2.82
C PHE A 44 2.49 2.07 1.45
N SER A 45 3.35 1.64 0.52
CA SER A 45 3.38 2.17 -0.83
C SER A 45 2.88 1.15 -1.83
N VAL A 46 2.30 1.65 -2.92
CA VAL A 46 1.87 0.86 -4.07
C VAL A 46 2.52 1.46 -5.31
N SER A 47 3.34 0.67 -6.00
CA SER A 47 3.98 1.09 -7.25
C SER A 47 3.22 0.49 -8.42
N ASP A 48 2.93 1.32 -9.42
CA ASP A 48 2.20 0.85 -10.59
C ASP A 48 2.45 1.77 -11.78
N GLY A 49 3.11 1.26 -12.80
CA GLY A 49 3.37 2.04 -14.01
C GLY A 49 2.11 2.41 -14.78
N GLN A 50 1.06 1.60 -14.68
CA GLN A 50 -0.17 1.80 -15.43
C GLN A 50 -1.33 2.31 -14.58
N SER A 51 -1.11 2.49 -13.30
CA SER A 51 -2.09 3.03 -12.35
C SER A 51 -3.31 2.14 -12.08
N GLN A 52 -3.36 0.94 -12.65
CA GLN A 52 -4.50 0.04 -12.44
C GLN A 52 -4.53 -0.51 -11.02
N ARG A 53 -3.36 -0.86 -10.49
CA ARG A 53 -3.26 -1.37 -9.14
C ARG A 53 -3.61 -0.29 -8.12
N ILE A 54 -3.12 0.91 -8.35
CA ILE A 54 -3.41 2.04 -7.46
C ILE A 54 -4.91 2.35 -7.46
N ALA A 55 -5.54 2.31 -8.62
CA ALA A 55 -6.99 2.54 -8.72
C ALA A 55 -7.78 1.51 -7.91
N ARG A 56 -7.32 0.27 -7.91
CA ARG A 56 -7.96 -0.79 -7.13
C ARG A 56 -7.93 -0.45 -5.63
N PHE A 57 -6.80 0.04 -5.14
CA PHE A 57 -6.69 0.46 -3.75
C PHE A 57 -7.60 1.66 -3.47
N GLU A 58 -7.64 2.63 -4.38
CA GLU A 58 -8.48 3.81 -4.21
C GLU A 58 -9.96 3.45 -4.09
N GLN A 59 -10.41 2.44 -4.85
CA GLN A 59 -11.80 2.00 -4.80
C GLN A 59 -12.17 1.37 -3.46
N LEU A 60 -11.20 0.89 -2.72
CA LEU A 60 -11.45 0.17 -1.48
C LEU A 60 -11.23 1.04 -0.23
N ILE A 61 -10.97 2.33 -0.40
CA ILE A 61 -10.82 3.23 0.74
C ILE A 61 -12.12 3.26 1.55
N GLY A 62 -11.99 3.12 2.86
CA GLY A 62 -13.11 3.07 3.77
C GLY A 62 -13.63 1.68 4.04
N LYS A 63 -13.12 0.68 3.34
CA LYS A 63 -13.56 -0.70 3.48
C LYS A 63 -12.56 -1.53 4.26
N THR A 64 -13.05 -2.64 4.83
CA THR A 64 -12.17 -3.62 5.44
C THR A 64 -11.54 -4.46 4.33
N VAL A 65 -10.22 -4.55 4.34
CA VAL A 65 -9.47 -5.20 3.27
C VAL A 65 -8.38 -6.08 3.86
N THR A 66 -7.90 -7.03 3.06
CA THR A 66 -6.69 -7.79 3.36
C THR A 66 -5.64 -7.39 2.33
N VAL A 67 -4.52 -6.88 2.81
CA VAL A 67 -3.42 -6.42 1.97
C VAL A 67 -2.24 -7.35 2.14
N SER A 68 -1.64 -7.74 1.03
CA SER A 68 -0.41 -8.54 1.03
C SER A 68 0.78 -7.61 0.92
N PHE A 69 1.70 -7.72 1.86
CA PHE A 69 2.86 -6.82 1.95
C PHE A 69 4.17 -7.54 1.71
N ASP A 70 5.11 -6.81 1.14
CA ASP A 70 6.53 -7.13 1.16
C ASP A 70 7.25 -6.08 1.98
N ILE A 71 8.20 -6.52 2.79
CA ILE A 71 9.01 -5.61 3.61
C ILE A 71 10.46 -5.78 3.18
N ASP A 72 11.10 -4.67 2.84
CA ASP A 72 12.50 -4.66 2.44
C ASP A 72 13.22 -3.54 3.17
N ALA A 73 14.50 -3.73 3.41
CA ALA A 73 15.31 -2.73 4.09
C ALA A 73 16.32 -2.14 3.10
N HIS A 74 16.44 -0.83 3.11
CA HIS A 74 17.38 -0.11 2.28
C HIS A 74 18.32 0.74 3.13
N GLU A 75 19.59 0.76 2.76
CA GLU A 75 20.57 1.60 3.41
C GLU A 75 20.68 2.93 2.67
N ARG A 76 20.68 4.02 3.45
CA ARG A 76 20.94 5.35 2.91
C ARG A 76 21.75 6.13 3.94
N ASP A 77 22.95 6.56 3.55
CA ASP A 77 23.83 7.36 4.40
C ASP A 77 24.12 6.69 5.74
N GLY A 78 24.35 5.38 5.72
CA GLY A 78 24.67 4.61 6.91
C GLY A 78 23.50 4.23 7.78
N ARG A 79 22.28 4.56 7.37
CA ARG A 79 21.06 4.20 8.10
C ARG A 79 20.23 3.22 7.29
N TRP A 80 19.57 2.31 7.98
CA TRP A 80 18.68 1.34 7.38
C TRP A 80 17.23 1.76 7.56
N TYR A 81 16.49 1.75 6.47
CA TYR A 81 15.07 2.09 6.47
C TYR A 81 14.27 0.90 5.97
N ASN A 82 13.17 0.62 6.65
CA ASN A 82 12.24 -0.40 6.20
C ASN A 82 11.26 0.23 5.23
N GLU A 83 11.02 -0.45 4.13
CA GLU A 83 10.03 -0.04 3.14
C GLU A 83 8.97 -1.13 3.07
N ILE A 84 7.72 -0.73 3.25
CA ILE A 84 6.59 -1.66 3.21
C ILE A 84 5.84 -1.39 1.91
N GLY A 85 5.86 -2.38 1.02
CA GLY A 85 5.18 -2.29 -0.26
C GLY A 85 4.04 -3.29 -0.34
N ALA A 86 2.94 -2.88 -0.96
CA ALA A 86 1.81 -3.78 -1.14
C ALA A 86 1.93 -4.51 -2.47
N CYS A 87 1.76 -5.84 -2.42
CA CYS A 87 1.75 -6.70 -3.60
C CYS A 87 0.34 -6.92 -4.11
N GLY A 88 -0.66 -6.89 -3.24
CA GLY A 88 -2.04 -7.13 -3.64
C GLY A 88 -3.01 -6.72 -2.56
N ILE A 89 -4.27 -6.65 -2.93
CA ILE A 89 -5.35 -6.28 -2.02
C ILE A 89 -6.60 -7.05 -2.39
N MET A 90 -7.35 -7.46 -1.36
CA MET A 90 -8.67 -8.06 -1.53
C MET A 90 -9.62 -7.43 -0.52
N GLU A 91 -10.85 -7.19 -0.94
CA GLU A 91 -11.87 -6.76 -0.01
C GLU A 91 -12.17 -7.92 0.94
N TYR A 92 -12.17 -7.64 2.24
CA TYR A 92 -12.47 -8.65 3.24
C TYR A 92 -13.98 -8.88 3.27
N ALA A 93 -14.38 -10.13 3.04
CA ALA A 93 -15.78 -10.51 3.04
C ALA A 93 -15.93 -11.68 4.00
N PRO A 94 -16.28 -11.42 5.26
CA PRO A 94 -16.52 -12.53 6.19
C PRO A 94 -17.67 -13.36 5.70
N GLN A 95 -17.54 -14.67 5.84
CA GLN A 95 -18.59 -15.58 5.39
C GLN A 95 -19.83 -15.38 6.26
N ALA A 96 -20.95 -15.17 5.59
CA ALA A 96 -22.24 -15.11 6.27
C ALA A 96 -22.64 -16.50 6.74
N ARG A 97 -23.32 -16.55 7.85
CA ARG A 97 -23.77 -17.80 8.45
C ARG A 97 -25.26 -17.76 8.63
#